data_2be5e53c4a4505fd42459f4253792cec
#
_entry.id   2be5e53c4a4505fd42459f4253792cec
#
_cell.length_a   1.000
_cell.length_b   1.000
_cell.length_c   1.000
_cell.angle_alpha   90.00
_cell.angle_beta   90.00
_cell.angle_gamma   90.00
#
_symmetry.space_group_name_H-M   'P 1'
#
loop_
_entity.id
_entity.type
_entity.pdbx_description
1 polymer ?
#
loop_
_entity_poly.entity_id
_entity_poly.type
_entity_poly.pdbx_seq_one_letter_code
_entity_poly.pdbx_strand_id
1 'polypeptide(L)'
;MFDGQTVVVVGVTGDQGEYLKKAAAAWEEQTGATVELNLIPFGELQDKVATAVSAGAFVGDVLNIPAYMGGDLMGNGFIEPVPDEVKARLEWDDVMPLYQQQAEWGGVTYGYPWDGDFHSMYFRKDLIEDPDNQAAFKKKYGYDLRAPKTWDEYHDVAAFFTEDLDELTYGDVELIMRKNQGFHGFISRATCYSKMPDNPAFFFDPETMDAEINNPGFVKALEDLVAILPYAPPDMPNFGFMENAQAFVGGLVGLDIQWADLGPMSLDPKTSVVQGKVGFAPSPGCTQTWDSRTDEWVEFPDVNYAPYAAFGGWQNLVPVNAEAKEAAVDLAAYYASPDSLKQASLTGGSGVNPARTSTVEDVDAWITSGFSEEDAQDYLGMVGEVLGHPNAVFQLRLPGYVQYQDALELAVSKAIAGQATPQEALDEAAAEWNTITDRIGRDQQKALYRQSIGLE
;
A
#
# COMPACT_ATOMS: atom_id res chain seq x y z
N MET A 1 10.77 -32.98 -11.37
CA MET A 1 11.13 -31.96 -12.36
C MET A 1 12.44 -31.29 -11.91
N PHE A 2 12.53 -30.86 -10.63
CA PHE A 2 13.73 -30.25 -10.03
C PHE A 2 14.28 -31.07 -8.85
N ASP A 3 14.16 -32.40 -8.91
CA ASP A 3 14.55 -33.30 -7.84
C ASP A 3 16.00 -33.07 -7.39
N GLY A 4 16.19 -32.90 -6.08
CA GLY A 4 17.49 -32.65 -5.47
C GLY A 4 18.02 -31.19 -5.62
N GLN A 5 17.30 -30.27 -6.26
CA GLN A 5 17.66 -28.86 -6.29
C GLN A 5 17.10 -28.15 -5.05
N THR A 6 17.85 -27.16 -4.55
CA THR A 6 17.39 -26.26 -3.50
C THR A 6 17.23 -24.86 -4.07
N VAL A 7 16.09 -24.20 -3.78
CA VAL A 7 15.82 -22.82 -4.14
C VAL A 7 15.76 -22.00 -2.87
N VAL A 8 16.60 -20.98 -2.76
CA VAL A 8 16.61 -20.03 -1.63
C VAL A 8 15.68 -18.87 -1.92
N VAL A 9 14.66 -18.68 -1.08
CA VAL A 9 13.70 -17.58 -1.19
C VAL A 9 13.92 -16.58 -0.06
N VAL A 10 14.13 -15.33 -0.39
CA VAL A 10 14.15 -14.22 0.56
C VAL A 10 12.76 -13.59 0.60
N GLY A 11 12.22 -13.36 1.79
CA GLY A 11 10.93 -12.74 2.01
C GLY A 11 10.83 -12.11 3.39
N VAL A 12 9.65 -11.64 3.76
CA VAL A 12 9.38 -11.00 5.03
C VAL A 12 8.89 -12.01 6.07
N THR A 13 9.19 -11.77 7.35
CA THR A 13 8.55 -12.50 8.48
C THR A 13 7.09 -12.06 8.66
N GLY A 14 6.31 -12.88 9.37
CA GLY A 14 4.88 -12.61 9.61
C GLY A 14 3.98 -13.40 8.66
N ASP A 15 2.75 -12.94 8.49
CA ASP A 15 1.70 -13.67 7.78
C ASP A 15 2.07 -14.01 6.34
N GLN A 16 2.64 -13.06 5.60
CA GLN A 16 3.14 -13.28 4.25
C GLN A 16 4.21 -14.38 4.21
N GLY A 17 5.16 -14.37 5.17
CA GLY A 17 6.20 -15.38 5.28
C GLY A 17 5.65 -16.77 5.57
N GLU A 18 4.65 -16.89 6.44
CA GLU A 18 3.97 -18.16 6.71
C GLU A 18 3.18 -18.65 5.50
N TYR A 19 2.58 -17.73 4.73
CA TYR A 19 1.91 -18.13 3.49
C TYR A 19 2.91 -18.57 2.41
N LEU A 20 4.04 -17.87 2.24
CA LEU A 20 5.12 -18.30 1.35
C LEU A 20 5.58 -19.72 1.67
N LYS A 21 5.74 -20.05 2.95
CA LYS A 21 6.13 -21.39 3.42
C LYS A 21 5.09 -22.45 3.04
N LYS A 22 3.80 -22.13 3.21
CA LYS A 22 2.70 -23.02 2.82
C LYS A 22 2.68 -23.27 1.31
N ALA A 23 2.83 -22.21 0.51
CA ALA A 23 2.85 -22.30 -0.94
C ALA A 23 4.11 -23.03 -1.44
N ALA A 24 5.28 -22.79 -0.81
CA ALA A 24 6.52 -23.50 -1.09
C ALA A 24 6.35 -25.01 -0.91
N ALA A 25 5.78 -25.46 0.21
CA ALA A 25 5.57 -26.90 0.48
C ALA A 25 4.71 -27.59 -0.60
N ALA A 26 3.69 -26.89 -1.14
CA ALA A 26 2.87 -27.41 -2.22
C ALA A 26 3.64 -27.51 -3.55
N TRP A 27 4.55 -26.58 -3.83
CA TRP A 27 5.44 -26.65 -5.00
C TRP A 27 6.52 -27.73 -4.87
N GLU A 28 7.09 -27.91 -3.68
CA GLU A 28 8.05 -29.00 -3.37
C GLU A 28 7.46 -30.38 -3.66
N GLU A 29 6.20 -30.58 -3.22
CA GLU A 29 5.48 -31.85 -3.47
C GLU A 29 5.30 -32.13 -4.97
N GLN A 30 5.08 -31.10 -5.77
CA GLN A 30 4.89 -31.21 -7.23
C GLN A 30 6.18 -31.43 -8.00
N THR A 31 7.29 -30.89 -7.52
CA THR A 31 8.54 -30.76 -8.30
C THR A 31 9.67 -31.66 -7.83
N GLY A 32 9.66 -32.08 -6.56
CA GLY A 32 10.75 -32.82 -5.90
C GLY A 32 11.92 -31.90 -5.47
N ALA A 33 11.82 -30.60 -5.65
CA ALA A 33 12.81 -29.63 -5.16
C ALA A 33 12.62 -29.35 -3.66
N THR A 34 13.56 -28.61 -3.09
CA THR A 34 13.48 -28.09 -1.71
C THR A 34 13.53 -26.57 -1.74
N VAL A 35 12.72 -25.90 -0.91
CA VAL A 35 12.74 -24.45 -0.73
C VAL A 35 13.32 -24.11 0.63
N GLU A 36 14.37 -23.30 0.63
CA GLU A 36 14.94 -22.69 1.83
C GLU A 36 14.44 -21.25 1.96
N LEU A 37 13.66 -20.97 3.02
CA LEU A 37 13.11 -19.66 3.28
C LEU A 37 14.02 -18.84 4.20
N ASN A 38 14.55 -17.75 3.71
CA ASN A 38 15.28 -16.74 4.49
C ASN A 38 14.34 -15.55 4.75
N LEU A 39 13.57 -15.61 5.84
CA LEU A 39 12.60 -14.60 6.21
C LEU A 39 13.24 -13.54 7.09
N ILE A 40 13.08 -12.26 6.71
CA ILE A 40 13.72 -11.09 7.30
C ILE A 40 12.63 -10.17 7.85
N PRO A 41 12.78 -9.58 9.05
CA PRO A 41 11.86 -8.56 9.54
C PRO A 41 11.73 -7.40 8.53
N PHE A 42 10.50 -6.90 8.34
CA PHE A 42 10.20 -5.88 7.30
C PHE A 42 11.15 -4.68 7.36
N GLY A 43 11.39 -4.12 8.54
CA GLY A 43 12.28 -2.95 8.72
C GLY A 43 13.77 -3.20 8.39
N GLU A 44 14.18 -4.47 8.18
CA GLU A 44 15.57 -4.85 7.81
C GLU A 44 15.68 -5.37 6.38
N LEU A 45 14.55 -5.76 5.77
CA LEU A 45 14.51 -6.45 4.49
C LEU A 45 15.21 -5.63 3.40
N GLN A 46 14.86 -4.38 3.28
CA GLN A 46 15.36 -3.49 2.23
C GLN A 46 16.87 -3.27 2.34
N ASP A 47 17.37 -2.93 3.53
CA ASP A 47 18.81 -2.70 3.75
C ASP A 47 19.64 -3.94 3.48
N LYS A 48 19.15 -5.11 3.89
CA LYS A 48 19.84 -6.39 3.67
C LYS A 48 19.90 -6.75 2.19
N VAL A 49 18.76 -6.65 1.48
CA VAL A 49 18.71 -6.95 0.04
C VAL A 49 19.58 -5.97 -0.75
N ALA A 50 19.42 -4.67 -0.54
CA ALA A 50 20.18 -3.64 -1.25
C ALA A 50 21.68 -3.76 -1.02
N THR A 51 22.10 -4.02 0.22
CA THR A 51 23.53 -4.21 0.57
C THR A 51 24.12 -5.45 -0.13
N ALA A 52 23.43 -6.59 -0.07
CA ALA A 52 23.92 -7.82 -0.67
C ALA A 52 23.99 -7.70 -2.20
N VAL A 53 22.96 -7.19 -2.84
CA VAL A 53 22.91 -7.01 -4.31
C VAL A 53 23.98 -6.01 -4.77
N SER A 54 24.15 -4.87 -4.09
CA SER A 54 25.18 -3.88 -4.43
C SER A 54 26.60 -4.44 -4.30
N ALA A 55 26.80 -5.39 -3.39
CA ALA A 55 28.07 -6.09 -3.25
C ALA A 55 28.28 -7.24 -4.26
N GLY A 56 27.29 -7.52 -5.12
CA GLY A 56 27.30 -8.69 -6.01
C GLY A 56 27.23 -10.04 -5.27
N ALA A 57 26.81 -10.01 -4.00
CA ALA A 57 26.69 -11.21 -3.19
C ALA A 57 25.42 -11.98 -3.53
N PHE A 58 25.46 -13.30 -3.40
CA PHE A 58 24.26 -14.13 -3.45
C PHE A 58 23.37 -13.80 -2.25
N VAL A 59 22.12 -13.46 -2.50
CA VAL A 59 21.12 -13.15 -1.47
C VAL A 59 20.01 -14.20 -1.42
N GLY A 60 19.70 -14.79 -2.56
CA GLY A 60 18.70 -15.82 -2.77
C GLY A 60 18.45 -16.06 -4.25
N ASP A 61 17.73 -17.11 -4.59
CA ASP A 61 17.31 -17.42 -5.96
C ASP A 61 16.03 -16.69 -6.34
N VAL A 62 15.15 -16.44 -5.36
CA VAL A 62 13.92 -15.65 -5.50
C VAL A 62 13.87 -14.61 -4.39
N LEU A 63 13.59 -13.36 -4.77
CA LEU A 63 13.35 -12.24 -3.86
C LEU A 63 11.86 -11.90 -3.88
N ASN A 64 11.15 -12.23 -2.80
CA ASN A 64 9.78 -11.78 -2.58
C ASN A 64 9.81 -10.46 -1.81
N ILE A 65 9.62 -9.36 -2.52
CA ILE A 65 9.85 -7.99 -2.03
C ILE A 65 8.79 -7.01 -2.55
N PRO A 66 8.55 -5.88 -1.84
CA PRO A 66 7.72 -4.80 -2.36
C PRO A 66 8.23 -4.27 -3.70
N ALA A 67 7.32 -3.91 -4.59
CA ALA A 67 7.67 -3.49 -5.96
C ALA A 67 8.54 -2.21 -5.99
N TYR A 68 8.42 -1.31 -5.01
CA TYR A 68 9.25 -0.11 -4.94
C TYR A 68 10.75 -0.41 -4.80
N MET A 69 11.11 -1.54 -4.19
CA MET A 69 12.51 -1.98 -4.09
C MET A 69 13.07 -2.42 -5.46
N GLY A 70 12.19 -2.82 -6.37
CA GLY A 70 12.57 -3.32 -7.69
C GLY A 70 13.27 -2.28 -8.56
N GLY A 71 12.98 -0.98 -8.37
CA GLY A 71 13.57 0.09 -9.19
C GLY A 71 15.10 0.10 -9.18
N ASP A 72 15.71 0.00 -7.99
CA ASP A 72 17.17 -0.09 -7.84
C ASP A 72 17.74 -1.39 -8.42
N LEU A 73 17.00 -2.49 -8.32
CA LEU A 73 17.46 -3.81 -8.73
C LEU A 73 17.37 -4.01 -10.25
N MET A 74 16.22 -3.66 -10.84
CA MET A 74 15.97 -3.80 -12.28
C MET A 74 16.80 -2.77 -13.07
N GLY A 75 16.82 -1.51 -12.63
CA GLY A 75 17.53 -0.42 -13.30
C GLY A 75 19.04 -0.62 -13.37
N ASN A 76 19.62 -1.38 -12.45
CA ASN A 76 21.05 -1.71 -12.42
C ASN A 76 21.37 -3.10 -13.04
N GLY A 77 20.38 -3.79 -13.59
CA GLY A 77 20.59 -5.08 -14.28
C GLY A 77 20.88 -6.26 -13.34
N PHE A 78 20.39 -6.21 -12.10
CA PHE A 78 20.59 -7.30 -11.13
C PHE A 78 19.52 -8.40 -11.23
N ILE A 79 18.46 -8.18 -12.01
CA ILE A 79 17.30 -9.08 -12.11
C ILE A 79 17.18 -9.61 -13.53
N GLU A 80 16.84 -10.89 -13.65
CA GLU A 80 16.55 -11.54 -14.93
C GLU A 80 15.18 -11.09 -15.45
N PRO A 81 15.05 -10.81 -16.76
CA PRO A 81 13.74 -10.61 -17.37
C PRO A 81 12.85 -11.85 -17.27
N VAL A 82 11.54 -11.63 -17.13
CA VAL A 82 10.55 -12.71 -17.19
C VAL A 82 10.48 -13.24 -18.62
N PRO A 83 10.69 -14.57 -18.85
CA PRO A 83 10.58 -15.15 -20.18
C PRO A 83 9.16 -15.05 -20.75
N ASP A 84 9.02 -14.84 -22.08
CA ASP A 84 7.70 -14.69 -22.72
C ASP A 84 6.81 -15.94 -22.55
N GLU A 85 7.39 -17.13 -22.59
CA GLU A 85 6.65 -18.37 -22.32
C GLU A 85 6.13 -18.48 -20.89
N VAL A 86 6.79 -17.84 -19.93
CA VAL A 86 6.33 -17.77 -18.54
C VAL A 86 5.21 -16.76 -18.41
N LYS A 87 5.31 -15.59 -19.07
CA LYS A 87 4.21 -14.61 -19.13
C LYS A 87 2.93 -15.21 -19.69
N ALA A 88 3.02 -15.98 -20.77
CA ALA A 88 1.89 -16.68 -21.35
C ALA A 88 1.25 -17.68 -20.37
N ARG A 89 2.08 -18.43 -19.61
CA ARG A 89 1.62 -19.37 -18.58
C ARG A 89 0.95 -18.66 -17.38
N LEU A 90 1.39 -17.44 -17.08
CA LEU A 90 0.85 -16.63 -16.00
C LEU A 90 -0.47 -15.94 -16.35
N GLU A 91 -0.99 -16.10 -17.57
CA GLU A 91 -2.18 -15.36 -18.01
C GLU A 91 -2.01 -13.86 -17.75
N TRP A 92 -0.92 -13.27 -18.34
CA TRP A 92 -0.47 -11.92 -17.99
C TRP A 92 -1.54 -10.84 -18.12
N ASP A 93 -2.46 -10.99 -19.07
CA ASP A 93 -3.56 -10.05 -19.30
C ASP A 93 -4.60 -10.03 -18.14
N ASP A 94 -4.61 -11.06 -17.30
CA ASP A 94 -5.43 -11.13 -16.08
C ASP A 94 -4.81 -10.37 -14.90
N VAL A 95 -3.49 -10.15 -14.91
CA VAL A 95 -2.84 -9.29 -13.91
C VAL A 95 -3.33 -7.86 -14.11
N MET A 96 -3.76 -7.20 -13.03
CA MET A 96 -4.26 -5.84 -13.12
C MET A 96 -3.20 -4.88 -13.65
N PRO A 97 -3.57 -3.89 -14.52
CA PRO A 97 -2.62 -3.01 -15.22
C PRO A 97 -1.63 -2.30 -14.29
N LEU A 98 -2.07 -1.94 -13.10
CA LEU A 98 -1.23 -1.37 -12.06
C LEU A 98 -0.01 -2.24 -11.74
N TYR A 99 -0.24 -3.53 -11.48
CA TYR A 99 0.82 -4.46 -11.08
C TYR A 99 1.65 -4.93 -12.27
N GLN A 100 1.08 -4.94 -13.48
CA GLN A 100 1.86 -5.10 -14.71
C GLN A 100 2.90 -3.97 -14.84
N GLN A 101 2.48 -2.71 -14.65
CA GLN A 101 3.38 -1.55 -14.70
C GLN A 101 4.46 -1.62 -13.62
N GLN A 102 4.12 -2.08 -12.41
CA GLN A 102 5.10 -2.22 -11.32
C GLN A 102 6.10 -3.36 -11.55
N ALA A 103 5.73 -4.38 -12.32
CA ALA A 103 6.61 -5.48 -12.72
C ALA A 103 7.55 -5.11 -13.87
N GLU A 104 7.36 -3.97 -14.51
CA GLU A 104 8.12 -3.51 -15.67
C GLU A 104 9.13 -2.42 -15.33
N TRP A 105 10.24 -2.41 -16.07
CA TRP A 105 11.25 -1.37 -16.05
C TRP A 105 11.83 -1.18 -17.44
N GLY A 106 11.79 0.05 -17.97
CA GLY A 106 12.31 0.33 -19.32
C GLY A 106 11.64 -0.47 -20.43
N GLY A 107 10.35 -0.82 -20.29
CA GLY A 107 9.59 -1.63 -21.25
C GLY A 107 9.90 -3.13 -21.21
N VAL A 108 10.64 -3.58 -20.21
CA VAL A 108 10.96 -5.01 -19.99
C VAL A 108 10.30 -5.48 -18.69
N THR A 109 9.64 -6.63 -18.73
CA THR A 109 9.03 -7.25 -17.54
C THR A 109 10.08 -8.04 -16.77
N TYR A 110 10.22 -7.77 -15.47
CA TYR A 110 11.15 -8.43 -14.54
C TYR A 110 10.44 -9.09 -13.37
N GLY A 111 9.33 -8.51 -12.93
CA GLY A 111 8.61 -8.97 -11.73
C GLY A 111 7.55 -10.01 -12.04
N TYR A 112 7.32 -10.90 -11.08
CA TYR A 112 6.19 -11.81 -11.01
C TYR A 112 5.27 -11.27 -9.91
N PRO A 113 4.18 -10.53 -10.26
CA PRO A 113 3.28 -9.93 -9.27
C PRO A 113 2.71 -10.99 -8.33
N TRP A 114 2.78 -10.70 -7.02
CA TRP A 114 2.37 -11.67 -6.00
C TRP A 114 1.31 -11.13 -5.05
N ASP A 115 1.29 -9.82 -4.77
CA ASP A 115 0.38 -9.19 -3.84
C ASP A 115 -0.08 -7.84 -4.39
N GLY A 116 -1.35 -7.52 -4.19
CA GLY A 116 -2.02 -6.35 -4.70
C GLY A 116 -2.27 -5.29 -3.64
N ASP A 117 -1.24 -4.70 -3.08
CA ASP A 117 -1.34 -3.72 -2.01
C ASP A 117 -1.93 -2.38 -2.45
N PHE A 118 -2.86 -1.87 -1.65
CA PHE A 118 -3.39 -0.51 -1.71
C PHE A 118 -4.01 -0.14 -0.37
N HIS A 119 -4.19 1.17 -0.11
CA HIS A 119 -4.92 1.65 1.06
C HIS A 119 -6.37 1.97 0.72
N SER A 120 -7.26 1.66 1.66
CA SER A 120 -8.68 1.97 1.60
C SER A 120 -9.23 2.32 2.98
N MET A 121 -10.46 2.78 3.03
CA MET A 121 -11.15 3.12 4.26
C MET A 121 -12.05 1.98 4.72
N TYR A 122 -11.94 1.67 6.02
CA TYR A 122 -12.80 0.74 6.76
C TYR A 122 -13.57 1.52 7.81
N PHE A 123 -14.84 1.19 7.98
CA PHE A 123 -15.69 1.89 8.93
C PHE A 123 -16.73 0.95 9.55
N ARG A 124 -17.19 1.30 10.75
CA ARG A 124 -18.27 0.62 11.46
C ARG A 124 -19.61 1.00 10.81
N LYS A 125 -20.06 0.20 9.80
CA LYS A 125 -21.30 0.44 9.09
C LYS A 125 -22.52 0.36 10.03
N ASP A 126 -22.48 -0.53 11.00
CA ASP A 126 -23.55 -0.67 12.00
C ASP A 126 -23.76 0.61 12.82
N LEU A 127 -22.71 1.35 13.14
CA LEU A 127 -22.81 2.63 13.86
C LEU A 127 -23.23 3.77 12.93
N ILE A 128 -22.81 3.75 11.67
CA ILE A 128 -23.21 4.74 10.66
C ILE A 128 -24.70 4.58 10.30
N GLU A 129 -25.21 3.35 10.22
CA GLU A 129 -26.57 3.04 9.84
C GLU A 129 -27.57 3.11 11.00
N ASP A 130 -27.11 3.21 12.24
CA ASP A 130 -27.96 3.32 13.42
C ASP A 130 -28.81 4.61 13.37
N PRO A 131 -30.16 4.52 13.47
CA PRO A 131 -31.04 5.68 13.33
C PRO A 131 -30.85 6.75 14.40
N ASP A 132 -30.46 6.37 15.63
CA ASP A 132 -30.25 7.31 16.72
C ASP A 132 -28.92 8.07 16.50
N ASN A 133 -27.88 7.37 16.05
CA ASN A 133 -26.62 7.97 15.64
C ASN A 133 -26.79 8.92 14.46
N GLN A 134 -27.56 8.53 13.44
CA GLN A 134 -27.87 9.40 12.30
C GLN A 134 -28.58 10.68 12.74
N ALA A 135 -29.56 10.57 13.63
CA ALA A 135 -30.28 11.74 14.14
C ALA A 135 -29.39 12.66 14.96
N ALA A 136 -28.54 12.08 15.83
CA ALA A 136 -27.60 12.83 16.67
C ALA A 136 -26.52 13.54 15.82
N PHE A 137 -25.91 12.84 14.88
CA PHE A 137 -24.90 13.39 13.96
C PHE A 137 -25.48 14.54 13.13
N LYS A 138 -26.62 14.32 12.49
CA LYS A 138 -27.30 15.33 11.67
C LYS A 138 -27.62 16.58 12.49
N LYS A 139 -28.03 16.42 13.75
CA LYS A 139 -28.28 17.56 14.65
C LYS A 139 -26.99 18.34 14.98
N LYS A 140 -25.84 17.66 15.11
CA LYS A 140 -24.54 18.26 15.48
C LYS A 140 -23.86 18.91 14.27
N TYR A 141 -23.80 18.22 13.12
CA TYR A 141 -23.02 18.59 11.95
C TYR A 141 -23.85 19.16 10.78
N GLY A 142 -25.18 18.96 10.77
CA GLY A 142 -26.07 19.54 9.77
C GLY A 142 -26.24 18.75 8.47
N TYR A 143 -25.60 17.60 8.34
CA TYR A 143 -25.72 16.67 7.21
C TYR A 143 -25.88 15.23 7.69
N ASP A 144 -26.22 14.29 6.78
CA ASP A 144 -26.51 12.90 7.13
C ASP A 144 -25.21 12.12 7.42
N LEU A 145 -25.19 11.34 8.53
CA LEU A 145 -24.11 10.40 8.82
C LEU A 145 -24.04 9.34 7.72
N ARG A 146 -22.86 9.18 7.15
CA ARG A 146 -22.59 8.22 6.07
C ARG A 146 -21.10 7.86 6.07
N ALA A 147 -20.72 6.88 5.26
CA ALA A 147 -19.31 6.66 4.92
C ALA A 147 -18.67 7.98 4.45
N PRO A 148 -17.60 8.46 5.11
CA PRO A 148 -16.96 9.71 4.76
C PRO A 148 -16.45 9.72 3.32
N LYS A 149 -16.74 10.77 2.57
CA LYS A 149 -16.25 10.96 1.19
C LYS A 149 -15.05 11.88 1.13
N THR A 150 -14.92 12.78 2.09
CA THR A 150 -13.81 13.72 2.19
C THR A 150 -13.11 13.60 3.54
N TRP A 151 -11.87 14.09 3.62
CA TRP A 151 -11.16 14.13 4.90
C TRP A 151 -11.84 15.00 5.94
N ASP A 152 -12.55 16.05 5.53
CA ASP A 152 -13.35 16.86 6.47
C ASP A 152 -14.51 16.03 7.04
N GLU A 153 -15.25 15.28 6.21
CA GLU A 153 -16.29 14.36 6.69
C GLU A 153 -15.71 13.25 7.58
N TYR A 154 -14.53 12.72 7.22
CA TYR A 154 -13.82 11.72 8.02
C TYR A 154 -13.52 12.24 9.42
N HIS A 155 -13.04 13.47 9.51
CA HIS A 155 -12.75 14.13 10.77
C HIS A 155 -14.01 14.31 11.63
N ASP A 156 -15.13 14.77 11.02
CA ASP A 156 -16.39 14.93 11.72
C ASP A 156 -16.92 13.60 12.25
N VAL A 157 -16.81 12.51 11.48
CA VAL A 157 -17.23 11.16 11.92
C VAL A 157 -16.32 10.63 13.03
N ALA A 158 -15.00 10.81 12.92
CA ALA A 158 -14.05 10.40 13.97
C ALA A 158 -14.32 11.14 15.30
N ALA A 159 -14.57 12.45 15.22
CA ALA A 159 -14.94 13.26 16.39
C ALA A 159 -16.27 12.79 17.00
N PHE A 160 -17.30 12.55 16.18
CA PHE A 160 -18.59 12.04 16.63
C PHE A 160 -18.46 10.68 17.31
N PHE A 161 -17.70 9.76 16.71
CA PHE A 161 -17.49 8.42 17.27
C PHE A 161 -16.75 8.45 18.60
N THR A 162 -15.82 9.40 18.80
CA THR A 162 -15.08 9.53 20.05
C THR A 162 -15.89 10.22 21.15
N GLU A 163 -16.63 11.28 20.79
CA GLU A 163 -17.22 12.19 21.76
C GLU A 163 -18.67 11.85 22.15
N ASP A 164 -19.41 11.22 21.23
CA ASP A 164 -20.86 11.05 21.33
C ASP A 164 -21.31 9.58 21.44
N LEU A 165 -20.42 8.60 21.19
CA LEU A 165 -20.76 7.17 21.27
C LEU A 165 -20.06 6.48 22.42
N ASP A 166 -20.84 5.75 23.23
CA ASP A 166 -20.34 4.94 24.35
C ASP A 166 -19.75 3.57 23.88
N GLU A 167 -20.05 3.16 22.66
CA GLU A 167 -19.65 1.88 22.07
C GLU A 167 -18.17 1.84 21.63
N LEU A 168 -17.58 3.00 21.41
CA LEU A 168 -16.19 3.14 20.98
C LEU A 168 -15.37 3.91 22.02
N THR A 169 -14.08 3.62 22.06
CA THR A 169 -13.15 4.42 22.87
C THR A 169 -12.58 5.58 22.03
N TYR A 170 -12.36 5.33 20.74
CA TYR A 170 -11.83 6.32 19.80
C TYR A 170 -12.53 6.20 18.45
N GLY A 171 -12.52 7.28 17.70
CA GLY A 171 -13.12 7.34 16.38
C GLY A 171 -12.23 6.79 15.28
N ASP A 172 -10.91 6.91 15.43
CA ASP A 172 -9.93 6.72 14.36
C ASP A 172 -8.71 5.91 14.79
N VAL A 173 -8.08 5.25 13.81
CA VAL A 173 -6.71 4.75 13.88
C VAL A 173 -6.07 4.82 12.47
N GLU A 174 -4.79 5.20 12.40
CA GLU A 174 -4.05 5.29 11.14
C GLU A 174 -2.62 4.74 11.27
N LEU A 175 -2.04 4.34 10.13
CA LEU A 175 -0.68 3.82 10.02
C LEU A 175 0.34 4.98 10.00
N ILE A 176 0.84 5.40 11.15
CA ILE A 176 1.77 6.54 11.27
C ILE A 176 3.11 6.23 11.94
N MET A 177 3.35 4.96 12.30
CA MET A 177 4.59 4.56 12.95
C MET A 177 5.79 4.73 12.02
N ARG A 178 6.77 5.54 12.46
CA ARG A 178 8.03 5.72 11.75
C ARG A 178 8.81 4.41 11.61
N LYS A 179 9.48 4.21 10.46
CA LYS A 179 10.24 2.99 10.09
C LYS A 179 9.37 1.73 10.01
N ASN A 180 8.08 1.92 9.86
CA ASN A 180 7.10 0.85 9.64
C ASN A 180 6.17 1.27 8.50
N GLN A 181 5.06 1.96 8.79
CA GLN A 181 4.04 2.30 7.81
C GLN A 181 3.79 3.82 7.67
N GLY A 182 4.52 4.66 8.41
CA GLY A 182 4.23 6.09 8.52
C GLY A 182 4.30 6.85 7.20
N PHE A 183 5.19 6.46 6.29
CA PHE A 183 5.24 7.02 4.93
C PHE A 183 3.92 6.76 4.19
N HIS A 184 3.47 5.52 4.19
CA HIS A 184 2.31 5.08 3.41
C HIS A 184 1.02 5.68 3.93
N GLY A 185 0.82 5.70 5.25
CA GLY A 185 -0.35 6.32 5.88
C GLY A 185 -0.42 7.81 5.58
N PHE A 186 0.68 8.56 5.71
CA PHE A 186 0.71 9.98 5.39
C PHE A 186 0.46 10.25 3.91
N ILE A 187 1.07 9.49 2.99
CA ILE A 187 0.85 9.66 1.54
C ILE A 187 -0.62 9.43 1.20
N SER A 188 -1.29 8.42 1.76
CA SER A 188 -2.72 8.18 1.51
C SER A 188 -3.58 9.39 1.82
N ARG A 189 -3.22 10.16 2.84
CA ARG A 189 -3.90 11.42 3.18
C ARG A 189 -3.53 12.57 2.23
N ALA A 190 -2.26 12.65 1.81
CA ALA A 190 -1.76 13.74 0.97
C ALA A 190 -2.23 13.68 -0.48
N THR A 191 -2.59 12.49 -0.98
CA THR A 191 -2.87 12.29 -2.41
C THR A 191 -3.92 13.24 -2.94
N CYS A 192 -5.11 13.31 -2.38
CA CYS A 192 -6.19 14.14 -2.93
C CYS A 192 -5.87 15.65 -2.87
N TYR A 193 -5.08 16.08 -1.87
CA TYR A 193 -4.72 17.50 -1.71
C TYR A 193 -3.65 17.98 -2.69
N SER A 194 -2.86 17.06 -3.30
CA SER A 194 -1.73 17.44 -4.16
C SER A 194 -1.72 16.75 -5.52
N LYS A 195 -2.59 15.76 -5.78
CA LYS A 195 -2.66 15.06 -7.06
C LYS A 195 -3.78 15.58 -7.93
N MET A 196 -3.43 16.41 -8.90
CA MET A 196 -4.34 16.87 -9.94
C MET A 196 -4.69 15.74 -10.91
N PRO A 197 -5.96 15.59 -11.33
CA PRO A 197 -6.37 14.50 -12.23
C PRO A 197 -5.67 14.52 -13.59
N ASP A 198 -5.27 15.69 -14.06
CA ASP A 198 -4.61 15.90 -15.36
C ASP A 198 -3.09 16.07 -15.27
N ASN A 199 -2.49 15.83 -14.10
CA ASN A 199 -1.05 15.91 -13.88
C ASN A 199 -0.52 14.56 -13.33
N PRO A 200 0.36 13.86 -14.04
CA PRO A 200 0.92 12.60 -13.54
C PRO A 200 1.93 12.80 -12.39
N ALA A 201 2.48 14.02 -12.23
CA ALA A 201 3.44 14.34 -11.18
C ALA A 201 2.76 14.44 -9.79
N PHE A 202 3.51 14.06 -8.75
CA PHE A 202 3.05 14.14 -7.37
C PHE A 202 4.19 14.41 -6.38
N PHE A 203 5.29 13.64 -6.43
CA PHE A 203 6.39 13.75 -5.46
C PHE A 203 7.43 14.79 -5.83
N PHE A 204 7.65 15.01 -7.11
CA PHE A 204 8.65 15.93 -7.66
C PHE A 204 8.10 16.66 -8.88
N ASP A 205 8.62 17.86 -9.12
CA ASP A 205 8.46 18.54 -10.39
C ASP A 205 9.18 17.74 -11.49
N PRO A 206 8.52 17.29 -12.56
CA PRO A 206 9.11 16.43 -13.58
C PRO A 206 10.11 17.15 -14.49
N GLU A 207 10.20 18.49 -14.43
CA GLU A 207 11.12 19.29 -15.23
C GLU A 207 12.39 19.70 -14.48
N THR A 208 12.28 19.97 -13.18
CA THR A 208 13.39 20.39 -12.33
C THR A 208 13.91 19.29 -11.41
N MET A 209 13.06 18.29 -11.11
CA MET A 209 13.28 17.29 -10.08
C MET A 209 13.38 17.91 -8.68
N ASP A 210 12.78 19.07 -8.46
CA ASP A 210 12.61 19.63 -7.12
C ASP A 210 11.49 18.89 -6.38
N ALA A 211 11.68 18.68 -5.08
CA ALA A 211 10.71 17.98 -4.25
C ALA A 211 9.44 18.82 -4.07
N GLU A 212 8.28 18.22 -4.28
CA GLU A 212 6.95 18.83 -4.15
C GLU A 212 6.26 18.50 -2.82
N ILE A 213 6.91 17.77 -1.93
CA ILE A 213 6.33 17.25 -0.69
C ILE A 213 6.10 18.30 0.42
N ASN A 214 6.45 19.55 0.18
CA ASN A 214 6.20 20.68 1.09
C ASN A 214 5.26 21.74 0.50
N ASN A 215 4.58 21.42 -0.62
CA ASN A 215 3.58 22.30 -1.19
C ASN A 215 2.34 22.41 -0.25
N PRO A 216 1.49 23.44 -0.42
CA PRO A 216 0.32 23.65 0.44
C PRO A 216 -0.61 22.44 0.58
N GLY A 217 -0.70 21.55 -0.41
CA GLY A 217 -1.51 20.32 -0.33
C GLY A 217 -0.93 19.31 0.66
N PHE A 218 0.39 19.04 0.61
CA PHE A 218 1.05 18.19 1.60
C PHE A 218 1.01 18.79 3.01
N VAL A 219 1.15 20.12 3.12
CA VAL A 219 1.06 20.81 4.41
C VAL A 219 -0.35 20.64 5.00
N LYS A 220 -1.40 20.86 4.20
CA LYS A 220 -2.80 20.63 4.61
C LYS A 220 -3.02 19.19 5.08
N ALA A 221 -2.49 18.20 4.35
CA ALA A 221 -2.60 16.80 4.74
C ALA A 221 -1.94 16.52 6.11
N LEU A 222 -0.78 17.12 6.38
CA LEU A 222 -0.10 16.93 7.66
C LEU A 222 -0.78 17.70 8.80
N GLU A 223 -1.37 18.87 8.53
CA GLU A 223 -2.21 19.59 9.48
C GLU A 223 -3.43 18.75 9.88
N ASP A 224 -4.10 18.12 8.90
CA ASP A 224 -5.26 17.26 9.14
C ASP A 224 -4.88 15.99 9.93
N LEU A 225 -3.72 15.40 9.62
CA LEU A 225 -3.21 14.26 10.38
C LEU A 225 -2.92 14.63 11.84
N VAL A 226 -2.37 15.81 12.10
CA VAL A 226 -2.15 16.29 13.46
C VAL A 226 -3.48 16.60 14.16
N ALA A 227 -4.45 17.14 13.43
CA ALA A 227 -5.75 17.52 13.97
C ALA A 227 -6.63 16.32 14.38
N ILE A 228 -6.43 15.13 13.76
CA ILE A 228 -7.22 13.93 14.10
C ILE A 228 -6.72 13.20 15.34
N LEU A 229 -5.49 13.43 15.79
CA LEU A 229 -4.88 12.71 16.93
C LEU A 229 -5.71 12.69 18.22
N PRO A 230 -6.48 13.73 18.58
CA PRO A 230 -7.37 13.68 19.75
C PRO A 230 -8.45 12.59 19.68
N TYR A 231 -8.78 12.09 18.49
CA TYR A 231 -9.82 11.08 18.24
C TYR A 231 -9.25 9.68 18.04
N ALA A 232 -7.94 9.52 18.20
CA ALA A 232 -7.19 8.27 18.03
C ALA A 232 -6.55 7.80 19.35
N PRO A 233 -6.19 6.51 19.46
CA PRO A 233 -5.44 6.01 20.62
C PRO A 233 -4.13 6.81 20.84
N PRO A 234 -3.83 7.24 22.06
CA PRO A 234 -2.61 8.03 22.33
C PRO A 234 -1.30 7.34 21.90
N ASP A 235 -1.30 6.01 21.90
CA ASP A 235 -0.14 5.20 21.50
C ASP A 235 -0.10 4.89 19.99
N MET A 236 -1.05 5.39 19.19
CA MET A 236 -1.13 5.18 17.74
C MET A 236 0.20 5.47 17.01
N PRO A 237 1.02 6.48 17.38
CA PRO A 237 2.33 6.69 16.76
C PRO A 237 3.32 5.52 16.90
N ASN A 238 3.01 4.54 17.78
CA ASN A 238 3.82 3.34 17.99
C ASN A 238 3.12 2.06 17.45
N PHE A 239 1.95 2.19 16.83
CA PHE A 239 1.24 1.05 16.26
C PHE A 239 1.85 0.69 14.90
N GLY A 240 2.33 -0.56 14.79
CA GLY A 240 2.61 -1.18 13.51
C GLY A 240 1.32 -1.68 12.86
N PHE A 241 1.47 -2.40 11.74
CA PHE A 241 0.34 -2.95 11.00
C PHE A 241 -0.64 -3.76 11.87
N MET A 242 -0.11 -4.69 12.67
CA MET A 242 -0.94 -5.59 13.48
C MET A 242 -1.65 -4.88 14.64
N GLU A 243 -0.98 -3.96 15.34
CA GLU A 243 -1.61 -3.21 16.45
C GLU A 243 -2.72 -2.31 15.91
N ASN A 244 -2.50 -1.70 14.74
CA ASN A 244 -3.50 -0.89 14.05
C ASN A 244 -4.72 -1.73 13.68
N ALA A 245 -4.52 -2.83 12.93
CA ALA A 245 -5.60 -3.75 12.56
C ALA A 245 -6.36 -4.30 13.78
N GLN A 246 -5.64 -4.67 14.86
CA GLN A 246 -6.24 -5.15 16.12
C GLN A 246 -7.12 -4.09 16.79
N ALA A 247 -6.77 -2.81 16.71
CA ALA A 247 -7.59 -1.72 17.25
C ALA A 247 -8.96 -1.68 16.56
N PHE A 248 -8.99 -1.86 15.23
CA PHE A 248 -10.24 -1.86 14.46
C PHE A 248 -11.02 -3.17 14.62
N VAL A 249 -10.42 -4.34 14.36
CA VAL A 249 -11.12 -5.63 14.45
C VAL A 249 -11.51 -5.98 15.88
N GLY A 250 -10.80 -5.44 16.87
CA GLY A 250 -11.13 -5.51 18.30
C GLY A 250 -12.24 -4.56 18.75
N GLY A 251 -12.76 -3.70 17.86
CA GLY A 251 -13.86 -2.79 18.15
C GLY A 251 -13.49 -1.58 19.00
N LEU A 252 -12.21 -1.23 19.11
CA LEU A 252 -11.74 -0.08 19.87
C LEU A 252 -12.03 1.24 19.13
N VAL A 253 -12.00 1.22 17.80
CA VAL A 253 -12.15 2.36 16.92
C VAL A 253 -13.24 2.15 15.87
N GLY A 254 -13.73 3.25 15.28
CA GLY A 254 -14.81 3.22 14.30
C GLY A 254 -14.38 3.41 12.86
N LEU A 255 -13.22 4.01 12.61
CA LEU A 255 -12.63 4.27 11.30
C LEU A 255 -11.18 3.79 11.27
N ASP A 256 -10.72 3.35 10.08
CA ASP A 256 -9.34 2.97 9.82
C ASP A 256 -8.99 3.21 8.35
N ILE A 257 -7.83 3.79 8.08
CA ILE A 257 -7.23 3.82 6.75
C ILE A 257 -6.11 2.78 6.72
N GLN A 258 -6.37 1.67 6.04
CA GLN A 258 -5.57 0.47 6.17
C GLN A 258 -5.43 -0.26 4.83
N TRP A 259 -4.53 -1.24 4.79
CA TRP A 259 -4.35 -2.18 3.70
C TRP A 259 -5.62 -3.00 3.43
N ALA A 260 -5.74 -3.52 2.22
CA ALA A 260 -6.88 -4.34 1.82
C ALA A 260 -7.06 -5.62 2.65
N ASP A 261 -5.99 -6.10 3.30
CA ASP A 261 -6.02 -7.22 4.25
C ASP A 261 -7.04 -7.08 5.38
N LEU A 262 -7.35 -5.84 5.79
CA LEU A 262 -8.28 -5.62 6.89
C LEU A 262 -9.69 -6.13 6.55
N GLY A 263 -10.06 -6.17 5.27
CA GLY A 263 -11.31 -6.78 4.83
C GLY A 263 -11.44 -8.23 5.27
N PRO A 264 -10.59 -9.16 4.78
CA PRO A 264 -10.57 -10.55 5.25
C PRO A 264 -10.31 -10.71 6.75
N MET A 265 -9.44 -9.88 7.36
CA MET A 265 -9.18 -9.93 8.81
C MET A 265 -10.41 -9.59 9.64
N SER A 266 -11.27 -8.70 9.17
CA SER A 266 -12.51 -8.31 9.85
C SER A 266 -13.52 -9.45 9.98
N LEU A 267 -13.38 -10.50 9.20
CA LEU A 267 -14.26 -11.67 9.18
C LEU A 267 -13.77 -12.83 10.05
N ASP A 268 -12.50 -12.84 10.50
CA ASP A 268 -11.97 -13.95 11.29
C ASP A 268 -12.68 -14.05 12.66
N PRO A 269 -13.45 -15.13 12.90
CA PRO A 269 -14.21 -15.29 14.15
C PRO A 269 -13.34 -15.46 15.41
N LYS A 270 -12.03 -15.65 15.24
CA LYS A 270 -11.10 -15.81 16.37
C LYS A 270 -10.55 -14.49 16.86
N THR A 271 -10.44 -13.50 15.99
CA THR A 271 -9.75 -12.24 16.26
C THR A 271 -10.64 -11.03 16.12
N SER A 272 -11.72 -11.10 15.32
CA SER A 272 -12.61 -9.98 15.05
C SER A 272 -13.90 -10.04 15.89
N VAL A 273 -14.28 -8.91 16.50
CA VAL A 273 -15.58 -8.69 17.14
C VAL A 273 -16.51 -7.84 16.26
N VAL A 274 -16.04 -7.42 15.09
CA VAL A 274 -16.78 -6.53 14.15
C VAL A 274 -17.31 -7.25 12.90
N GLN A 275 -17.38 -8.56 12.91
CA GLN A 275 -17.91 -9.36 11.81
C GLN A 275 -19.31 -8.88 11.38
N GLY A 276 -19.50 -8.68 10.06
CA GLY A 276 -20.77 -8.19 9.50
C GLY A 276 -21.12 -6.75 9.86
N LYS A 277 -20.18 -6.01 10.48
CA LYS A 277 -20.35 -4.62 10.92
C LYS A 277 -19.45 -3.64 10.20
N VAL A 278 -18.67 -4.13 9.24
CA VAL A 278 -17.65 -3.33 8.53
C VAL A 278 -18.17 -2.93 7.16
N GLY A 279 -18.03 -1.66 6.85
CA GLY A 279 -18.18 -1.10 5.51
C GLY A 279 -16.84 -0.79 4.88
N PHE A 280 -16.80 -0.77 3.56
CA PHE A 280 -15.61 -0.61 2.74
C PHE A 280 -15.79 0.56 1.79
N ALA A 281 -14.78 1.43 1.66
CA ALA A 281 -14.80 2.53 0.70
C ALA A 281 -13.36 2.91 0.29
N PRO A 282 -13.16 3.59 -0.82
CA PRO A 282 -11.88 4.24 -1.11
C PRO A 282 -11.48 5.18 0.03
N SER A 283 -10.18 5.41 0.21
CA SER A 283 -9.70 6.46 1.11
C SER A 283 -10.37 7.79 0.77
N PRO A 284 -10.68 8.64 1.77
CA PRO A 284 -11.38 9.90 1.53
C PRO A 284 -10.67 10.78 0.50
N GLY A 285 -11.44 11.46 -0.34
CA GLY A 285 -10.94 12.49 -1.24
C GLY A 285 -11.01 13.90 -0.64
N CYS A 286 -10.97 14.90 -1.49
CA CYS A 286 -11.11 16.30 -1.11
C CYS A 286 -11.83 17.09 -2.20
N THR A 287 -12.32 18.30 -1.88
CA THR A 287 -12.97 19.20 -2.84
C THR A 287 -12.04 20.27 -3.37
N GLN A 288 -10.82 20.34 -2.85
CA GLN A 288 -9.77 21.27 -3.27
C GLN A 288 -8.43 20.55 -3.37
N THR A 289 -7.71 20.77 -4.47
CA THR A 289 -6.38 20.20 -4.70
C THR A 289 -5.41 21.32 -5.07
N TRP A 290 -4.20 21.28 -4.53
CA TRP A 290 -3.14 22.20 -4.93
C TRP A 290 -2.59 21.83 -6.31
N ASP A 291 -2.59 22.78 -7.23
CA ASP A 291 -1.94 22.62 -8.53
C ASP A 291 -0.57 23.32 -8.50
N SER A 292 0.50 22.54 -8.38
CA SER A 292 1.88 23.05 -8.35
C SER A 292 2.33 23.72 -9.66
N ARG A 293 1.61 23.49 -10.76
CA ARG A 293 1.90 24.13 -12.06
C ARG A 293 1.48 25.61 -12.09
N THR A 294 0.50 25.97 -11.28
CA THR A 294 -0.08 27.32 -11.22
C THR A 294 0.11 28.01 -9.87
N ASP A 295 0.58 27.27 -8.85
CA ASP A 295 0.66 27.70 -7.46
C ASP A 295 -0.69 28.18 -6.91
N GLU A 296 -1.77 27.45 -7.20
CA GLU A 296 -3.13 27.80 -6.78
C GLU A 296 -3.90 26.56 -6.29
N TRP A 297 -4.86 26.79 -5.38
CA TRP A 297 -5.86 25.80 -5.03
C TRP A 297 -6.95 25.75 -6.11
N VAL A 298 -7.23 24.56 -6.60
CA VAL A 298 -8.30 24.27 -7.56
C VAL A 298 -9.47 23.62 -6.85
N GLU A 299 -10.64 24.23 -6.94
CA GLU A 299 -11.89 23.65 -6.41
C GLU A 299 -12.53 22.72 -7.43
N PHE A 300 -13.08 21.61 -6.94
CA PHE A 300 -13.81 20.63 -7.73
C PHE A 300 -15.29 20.63 -7.35
N PRO A 301 -16.21 20.52 -8.34
CA PRO A 301 -17.64 20.41 -8.06
C PRO A 301 -18.02 19.09 -7.38
N ASP A 302 -17.23 18.05 -7.62
CA ASP A 302 -17.33 16.72 -7.03
C ASP A 302 -16.03 16.39 -6.26
N VAL A 303 -16.07 15.34 -5.45
CA VAL A 303 -14.88 14.91 -4.69
C VAL A 303 -13.79 14.44 -5.65
N ASN A 304 -12.59 15.00 -5.52
CA ASN A 304 -11.38 14.49 -6.17
C ASN A 304 -10.82 13.34 -5.34
N TYR A 305 -10.98 12.12 -5.84
CA TYR A 305 -10.31 10.93 -5.29
C TYR A 305 -8.97 10.74 -5.99
N ALA A 306 -7.97 10.39 -5.21
CA ALA A 306 -6.65 10.01 -5.69
C ALA A 306 -6.14 8.83 -4.86
N PRO A 307 -6.62 7.61 -5.12
CA PRO A 307 -6.24 6.42 -4.37
C PRO A 307 -4.74 6.17 -4.42
N TYR A 308 -4.17 5.67 -3.33
CA TYR A 308 -2.76 5.36 -3.24
C TYR A 308 -2.49 3.86 -3.38
N ALA A 309 -1.80 3.51 -4.46
CA ALA A 309 -1.27 2.17 -4.69
C ALA A 309 0.04 1.98 -3.93
N ALA A 310 -0.08 1.85 -2.62
CA ALA A 310 1.05 1.73 -1.71
C ALA A 310 1.86 0.44 -1.99
N PHE A 311 3.16 0.47 -1.73
CA PHE A 311 4.16 -0.55 -2.11
C PHE A 311 4.26 -0.81 -3.62
N GLY A 312 3.25 -0.51 -4.42
CA GLY A 312 3.09 -1.02 -5.78
C GLY A 312 2.80 -2.51 -5.82
N GLY A 313 2.30 -3.06 -4.72
CA GLY A 313 2.20 -4.47 -4.44
C GLY A 313 3.55 -5.13 -4.11
N TRP A 314 3.52 -6.45 -3.98
CA TRP A 314 4.72 -7.28 -3.85
C TRP A 314 4.93 -8.10 -5.10
N GLN A 315 6.20 -8.43 -5.37
CA GLN A 315 6.58 -9.23 -6.53
C GLN A 315 7.71 -10.20 -6.18
N ASN A 316 7.78 -11.28 -6.92
CA ASN A 316 8.93 -12.17 -6.90
C ASN A 316 9.90 -11.71 -7.99
N LEU A 317 11.17 -11.60 -7.68
CA LEU A 317 12.25 -11.26 -8.60
C LEU A 317 13.28 -12.39 -8.62
N VAL A 318 13.83 -12.72 -9.79
CA VAL A 318 14.89 -13.71 -9.93
C VAL A 318 16.21 -12.98 -10.21
N PRO A 319 17.20 -12.99 -9.28
CA PRO A 319 18.49 -12.35 -9.51
C PRO A 319 19.30 -13.01 -10.64
N VAL A 320 20.11 -12.21 -11.35
CA VAL A 320 20.99 -12.72 -12.41
C VAL A 320 22.02 -13.74 -11.90
N ASN A 321 22.38 -13.67 -10.60
CA ASN A 321 23.30 -14.60 -9.94
C ASN A 321 22.59 -15.73 -9.17
N ALA A 322 21.30 -15.98 -9.47
CA ALA A 322 20.59 -17.14 -8.92
C ALA A 322 21.33 -18.45 -9.24
N GLU A 323 21.48 -19.32 -8.25
CA GLU A 323 22.20 -20.59 -8.40
C GLU A 323 21.31 -21.70 -8.99
N ALA A 324 19.99 -21.70 -8.63
CA ALA A 324 18.99 -22.64 -9.12
C ALA A 324 18.03 -21.96 -10.12
N LYS A 325 18.56 -21.27 -11.13
CA LYS A 325 17.82 -20.32 -11.97
C LYS A 325 16.51 -20.87 -12.58
N GLU A 326 16.53 -22.06 -13.21
CA GLU A 326 15.33 -22.63 -13.83
C GLU A 326 14.26 -22.98 -12.79
N ALA A 327 14.66 -23.51 -11.64
CA ALA A 327 13.76 -23.81 -10.53
C ALA A 327 13.25 -22.53 -9.86
N ALA A 328 14.08 -21.49 -9.77
CA ALA A 328 13.70 -20.16 -9.25
C ALA A 328 12.64 -19.48 -10.13
N VAL A 329 12.82 -19.49 -11.46
CA VAL A 329 11.82 -18.97 -12.41
C VAL A 329 10.50 -19.72 -12.29
N ASP A 330 10.55 -21.06 -12.17
CA ASP A 330 9.34 -21.88 -12.02
C ASP A 330 8.62 -21.63 -10.70
N LEU A 331 9.37 -21.51 -9.59
CA LEU A 331 8.81 -21.19 -8.26
C LEU A 331 8.21 -19.77 -8.24
N ALA A 332 8.91 -18.77 -8.79
CA ALA A 332 8.40 -17.40 -8.87
C ALA A 332 7.10 -17.36 -9.70
N ALA A 333 7.05 -18.10 -10.79
CA ALA A 333 5.85 -18.24 -11.60
C ALA A 333 4.72 -19.01 -10.88
N TYR A 334 5.07 -20.03 -10.08
CA TYR A 334 4.09 -20.75 -9.27
C TYR A 334 3.44 -19.82 -8.23
N TYR A 335 4.24 -19.05 -7.50
CA TYR A 335 3.72 -18.06 -6.54
C TYR A 335 2.79 -17.04 -7.20
N ALA A 336 3.13 -16.58 -8.40
CA ALA A 336 2.35 -15.60 -9.16
C ALA A 336 1.23 -16.21 -10.02
N SER A 337 1.03 -17.53 -10.00
CA SER A 337 0.00 -18.19 -10.80
C SER A 337 -1.42 -17.79 -10.37
N PRO A 338 -2.41 -17.83 -11.29
CA PRO A 338 -3.79 -17.46 -10.97
C PRO A 338 -4.35 -18.22 -9.75
N ASP A 339 -4.16 -19.55 -9.71
CA ASP A 339 -4.67 -20.39 -8.62
C ASP A 339 -3.99 -20.08 -7.29
N SER A 340 -2.65 -19.91 -7.29
CA SER A 340 -1.88 -19.62 -6.07
C SER A 340 -2.28 -18.26 -5.49
N LEU A 341 -2.36 -17.22 -6.32
CA LEU A 341 -2.75 -15.88 -5.88
C LEU A 341 -4.20 -15.81 -5.41
N LYS A 342 -5.12 -16.45 -6.13
CA LYS A 342 -6.51 -16.53 -5.71
C LYS A 342 -6.65 -17.19 -4.33
N GLN A 343 -5.98 -18.33 -4.13
CA GLN A 343 -5.98 -19.01 -2.84
C GLN A 343 -5.35 -18.14 -1.74
N ALA A 344 -4.29 -17.40 -2.05
CA ALA A 344 -3.66 -16.48 -1.12
C ALA A 344 -4.63 -15.38 -0.68
N SER A 345 -5.21 -14.66 -1.64
CA SER A 345 -6.14 -13.55 -1.39
C SER A 345 -7.39 -13.96 -0.60
N LEU A 346 -7.88 -15.19 -0.80
CA LEU A 346 -9.04 -15.74 -0.08
C LEU A 346 -8.70 -16.31 1.31
N THR A 347 -7.41 -16.39 1.66
CA THR A 347 -6.98 -16.93 2.95
C THR A 347 -6.80 -15.79 3.95
N GLY A 348 -7.71 -15.64 4.91
CA GLY A 348 -7.55 -14.65 5.99
C GLY A 348 -6.20 -14.80 6.70
N GLY A 349 -5.51 -13.68 6.93
CA GLY A 349 -4.18 -13.66 7.53
C GLY A 349 -3.06 -14.19 6.61
N SER A 350 -3.25 -14.17 5.30
CA SER A 350 -2.17 -14.46 4.34
C SER A 350 -1.23 -13.29 4.13
N GLY A 351 -1.73 -12.06 4.36
CA GLY A 351 -1.05 -10.82 3.98
C GLY A 351 -0.92 -10.66 2.46
N VAL A 352 -1.87 -11.22 1.67
CA VAL A 352 -1.86 -11.17 0.20
C VAL A 352 -3.19 -10.68 -0.31
N ASN A 353 -3.18 -9.54 -0.98
CA ASN A 353 -4.33 -8.89 -1.58
C ASN A 353 -4.52 -9.28 -3.05
N PRO A 354 -5.72 -9.15 -3.62
CA PRO A 354 -5.96 -9.50 -5.01
C PRO A 354 -5.16 -8.60 -5.98
N ALA A 355 -4.38 -9.22 -6.86
CA ALA A 355 -3.63 -8.56 -7.92
C ALA A 355 -4.14 -8.94 -9.33
N ARG A 356 -5.23 -9.70 -9.41
CA ARG A 356 -5.79 -10.23 -10.66
C ARG A 356 -7.27 -9.91 -10.80
N THR A 357 -7.66 -9.56 -12.02
CA THR A 357 -9.05 -9.27 -12.38
C THR A 357 -9.96 -10.46 -12.08
N SER A 358 -9.57 -11.68 -12.47
CA SER A 358 -10.33 -12.89 -12.23
C SER A 358 -10.59 -13.19 -10.74
N THR A 359 -9.66 -12.79 -9.85
CA THR A 359 -9.83 -12.95 -8.40
C THR A 359 -10.86 -11.97 -7.85
N VAL A 360 -10.89 -10.74 -8.35
CA VAL A 360 -11.85 -9.70 -7.93
C VAL A 360 -13.25 -9.99 -8.48
N GLU A 361 -13.36 -10.53 -9.68
CA GLU A 361 -14.65 -10.83 -10.33
C GLU A 361 -15.33 -12.11 -9.80
N ASP A 362 -14.61 -12.99 -9.08
CA ASP A 362 -15.16 -14.24 -8.56
C ASP A 362 -15.81 -14.06 -7.18
N VAL A 363 -16.95 -13.37 -7.15
CA VAL A 363 -17.71 -13.09 -5.92
C VAL A 363 -18.04 -14.37 -5.15
N ASP A 364 -18.36 -15.47 -5.84
CA ASP A 364 -18.72 -16.75 -5.22
C ASP A 364 -17.56 -17.34 -4.40
N ALA A 365 -16.32 -17.15 -4.85
CA ALA A 365 -15.14 -17.59 -4.10
C ALA A 365 -14.98 -16.80 -2.78
N TRP A 366 -15.24 -15.49 -2.81
CA TRP A 366 -15.21 -14.64 -1.61
C TRP A 366 -16.33 -15.00 -0.62
N ILE A 367 -17.55 -15.25 -1.09
CA ILE A 367 -18.63 -15.76 -0.24
C ILE A 367 -18.23 -17.10 0.41
N THR A 368 -17.62 -18.00 -0.37
CA THR A 368 -17.16 -19.30 0.14
C THR A 368 -16.03 -19.13 1.19
N SER A 369 -15.21 -18.09 1.10
CA SER A 369 -14.16 -17.79 2.08
C SER A 369 -14.69 -17.20 3.40
N GLY A 370 -15.96 -16.79 3.45
CA GLY A 370 -16.61 -16.35 4.69
C GLY A 370 -17.26 -14.95 4.63
N PHE A 371 -17.18 -14.24 3.51
CA PHE A 371 -17.93 -13.01 3.31
C PHE A 371 -19.43 -13.29 3.19
N SER A 372 -20.28 -12.39 3.66
CA SER A 372 -21.67 -12.35 3.20
C SER A 372 -21.70 -11.92 1.73
N GLU A 373 -22.81 -12.17 1.03
CA GLU A 373 -22.94 -11.70 -0.37
C GLU A 373 -22.81 -10.17 -0.46
N GLU A 374 -23.41 -9.44 0.47
CA GLU A 374 -23.33 -7.98 0.56
C GLU A 374 -21.90 -7.51 0.82
N ASP A 375 -21.25 -8.04 1.86
CA ASP A 375 -19.87 -7.64 2.20
C ASP A 375 -18.88 -7.99 1.08
N ALA A 376 -19.08 -9.12 0.37
CA ALA A 376 -18.24 -9.48 -0.78
C ALA A 376 -18.40 -8.49 -1.93
N GLN A 377 -19.64 -8.11 -2.26
CA GLN A 377 -19.91 -7.13 -3.31
C GLN A 377 -19.34 -5.75 -2.96
N ASP A 378 -19.52 -5.31 -1.72
CA ASP A 378 -19.02 -4.01 -1.26
C ASP A 378 -17.48 -3.98 -1.24
N TYR A 379 -16.83 -5.00 -0.67
CA TYR A 379 -15.38 -5.11 -0.63
C TYR A 379 -14.78 -5.15 -2.05
N LEU A 380 -15.29 -6.02 -2.92
CA LEU A 380 -14.78 -6.15 -4.29
C LEU A 380 -15.10 -4.92 -5.14
N GLY A 381 -16.23 -4.26 -4.90
CA GLY A 381 -16.59 -2.98 -5.52
C GLY A 381 -15.56 -1.92 -5.17
N MET A 382 -15.21 -1.79 -3.89
CA MET A 382 -14.16 -0.88 -3.42
C MET A 382 -12.79 -1.21 -4.04
N VAL A 383 -12.40 -2.50 -4.08
CA VAL A 383 -11.14 -2.94 -4.72
C VAL A 383 -11.09 -2.51 -6.19
N GLY A 384 -12.19 -2.75 -6.93
CA GLY A 384 -12.29 -2.36 -8.34
C GLY A 384 -12.23 -0.84 -8.54
N GLU A 385 -12.88 -0.08 -7.67
CA GLU A 385 -12.87 1.39 -7.70
C GLU A 385 -11.46 1.95 -7.45
N VAL A 386 -10.77 1.46 -6.42
CA VAL A 386 -9.42 1.92 -6.06
C VAL A 386 -8.41 1.57 -7.14
N LEU A 387 -8.36 0.31 -7.58
CA LEU A 387 -7.35 -0.17 -8.52
C LEU A 387 -7.61 0.25 -9.98
N GLY A 388 -8.86 0.55 -10.32
CA GLY A 388 -9.25 1.08 -11.63
C GLY A 388 -9.29 2.60 -11.73
N HIS A 389 -8.97 3.32 -10.64
CA HIS A 389 -9.13 4.78 -10.61
C HIS A 389 -8.07 5.49 -11.47
N PRO A 390 -8.50 6.37 -12.43
CA PRO A 390 -7.56 7.01 -13.37
C PRO A 390 -6.60 8.01 -12.72
N ASN A 391 -6.94 8.53 -11.53
CA ASN A 391 -6.13 9.48 -10.76
C ASN A 391 -5.33 8.79 -9.63
N ALA A 392 -5.09 7.48 -9.71
CA ALA A 392 -4.32 6.77 -8.69
C ALA A 392 -2.88 7.29 -8.60
N VAL A 393 -2.36 7.38 -7.37
CA VAL A 393 -0.96 7.72 -7.10
C VAL A 393 -0.18 6.42 -6.89
N PHE A 394 0.91 6.29 -7.64
CA PHE A 394 1.80 5.15 -7.52
C PHE A 394 2.90 5.39 -6.48
N GLN A 395 3.34 4.30 -5.87
CA GLN A 395 4.49 4.30 -4.99
C GLN A 395 5.72 4.92 -5.68
N LEU A 396 6.42 5.81 -4.98
CA LEU A 396 7.70 6.34 -5.45
C LEU A 396 8.70 5.18 -5.63
N ARG A 397 9.28 5.06 -6.84
CA ARG A 397 10.17 3.95 -7.22
C ARG A 397 11.44 4.49 -7.87
N LEU A 398 12.26 5.17 -7.06
CA LEU A 398 13.51 5.78 -7.49
C LEU A 398 14.70 5.23 -6.70
N PRO A 399 15.91 5.24 -7.28
CA PRO A 399 17.14 5.01 -6.54
C PRO A 399 17.22 5.92 -5.30
N GLY A 400 17.58 5.32 -4.16
CA GLY A 400 17.60 6.04 -2.89
C GLY A 400 16.27 6.20 -2.19
N TYR A 401 15.22 5.47 -2.60
CA TYR A 401 13.87 5.53 -2.01
C TYR A 401 13.86 5.51 -0.48
N VAL A 402 14.64 4.63 0.16
CA VAL A 402 14.72 4.54 1.64
C VAL A 402 15.06 5.88 2.28
N GLN A 403 15.97 6.64 1.66
CA GLN A 403 16.42 7.91 2.19
C GLN A 403 15.30 8.98 2.06
N TYR A 404 14.58 8.98 0.96
CA TYR A 404 13.40 9.83 0.77
C TYR A 404 12.32 9.48 1.79
N GLN A 405 12.03 8.19 1.96
CA GLN A 405 11.07 7.70 2.95
C GLN A 405 11.44 8.13 4.37
N ASP A 406 12.68 7.87 4.82
CA ASP A 406 13.11 8.17 6.19
C ASP A 406 13.06 9.68 6.50
N ALA A 407 13.41 10.52 5.51
CA ALA A 407 13.31 11.97 5.65
C ALA A 407 11.87 12.46 5.83
N LEU A 408 10.92 11.94 5.03
CA LEU A 408 9.50 12.30 5.13
C LEU A 408 8.88 11.76 6.43
N GLU A 409 9.14 10.51 6.78
CA GLU A 409 8.66 9.93 8.04
C GLU A 409 9.18 10.67 9.28
N LEU A 410 10.42 11.18 9.23
CA LEU A 410 10.97 12.01 10.29
C LEU A 410 10.20 13.33 10.42
N ALA A 411 9.87 13.97 9.29
CA ALA A 411 9.08 15.20 9.28
C ALA A 411 7.68 14.97 9.88
N VAL A 412 6.98 13.92 9.42
CA VAL A 412 5.67 13.53 9.95
C VAL A 412 5.74 13.30 11.47
N SER A 413 6.74 12.54 11.93
CA SER A 413 6.92 12.27 13.37
C SER A 413 7.19 13.53 14.19
N LYS A 414 7.97 14.50 13.66
CA LYS A 414 8.22 15.78 14.33
C LYS A 414 6.94 16.61 14.49
N ALA A 415 6.11 16.65 13.43
CA ALA A 415 4.83 17.37 13.46
C ALA A 415 3.85 16.73 14.45
N ILE A 416 3.69 15.40 14.43
CA ILE A 416 2.86 14.65 15.38
C ILE A 416 3.30 14.88 16.81
N ALA A 417 4.60 14.93 17.07
CA ALA A 417 5.15 15.17 18.40
C ALA A 417 5.13 16.66 18.83
N GLY A 418 4.63 17.57 17.98
CA GLY A 418 4.62 19.01 18.25
C GLY A 418 6.01 19.64 18.32
N GLN A 419 7.02 19.02 17.71
CA GLN A 419 8.42 19.52 17.68
C GLN A 419 8.68 20.50 16.56
N ALA A 420 7.85 20.50 15.53
CA ALA A 420 7.86 21.45 14.41
C ALA A 420 6.41 21.67 13.92
N THR A 421 6.14 22.79 13.29
CA THR A 421 4.90 22.95 12.53
C THR A 421 4.91 22.04 11.29
N PRO A 422 3.75 21.65 10.73
CA PRO A 422 3.69 20.88 9.50
C PRO A 422 4.53 21.47 8.36
N GLN A 423 4.46 22.80 8.14
CA GLN A 423 5.25 23.48 7.12
C GLN A 423 6.75 23.35 7.38
N GLU A 424 7.22 23.68 8.60
CA GLU A 424 8.66 23.60 8.94
C GLU A 424 9.21 22.17 8.78
N ALA A 425 8.42 21.16 9.20
CA ALA A 425 8.82 19.77 9.10
C ALA A 425 8.94 19.32 7.63
N LEU A 426 7.97 19.68 6.78
CA LEU A 426 7.99 19.32 5.37
C LEU A 426 9.02 20.11 4.57
N ASP A 427 9.33 21.38 4.93
CA ASP A 427 10.41 22.15 4.33
C ASP A 427 11.79 21.49 4.59
N GLU A 428 12.02 21.00 5.81
CA GLU A 428 13.24 20.23 6.12
C GLU A 428 13.30 18.93 5.29
N ALA A 429 12.20 18.21 5.17
CA ALA A 429 12.16 16.97 4.38
C ALA A 429 12.40 17.25 2.89
N ALA A 430 11.79 18.29 2.31
CA ALA A 430 11.97 18.67 0.91
C ALA A 430 13.42 19.09 0.62
N ALA A 431 14.06 19.83 1.52
CA ALA A 431 15.47 20.18 1.41
C ALA A 431 16.38 18.93 1.43
N GLU A 432 16.08 17.96 2.31
CA GLU A 432 16.83 16.69 2.33
C GLU A 432 16.56 15.86 1.05
N TRP A 433 15.32 15.80 0.55
CA TRP A 433 14.99 15.16 -0.71
C TRP A 433 15.78 15.75 -1.88
N ASN A 434 15.87 17.06 -1.97
CA ASN A 434 16.70 17.72 -2.98
C ASN A 434 18.19 17.38 -2.84
N THR A 435 18.70 17.29 -1.60
CA THR A 435 20.07 16.87 -1.31
C THR A 435 20.35 15.42 -1.74
N ILE A 436 19.42 14.51 -1.47
CA ILE A 436 19.50 13.10 -1.89
C ILE A 436 19.50 13.02 -3.42
N THR A 437 18.60 13.75 -4.08
CA THR A 437 18.47 13.82 -5.54
C THR A 437 19.78 14.29 -6.19
N ASP A 438 20.38 15.36 -5.67
CA ASP A 438 21.66 15.90 -6.18
C ASP A 438 22.83 14.92 -5.99
N ARG A 439 22.88 14.26 -4.83
CA ARG A 439 23.94 13.28 -4.51
C ARG A 439 23.89 12.04 -5.40
N ILE A 440 22.68 11.54 -5.74
CA ILE A 440 22.50 10.38 -6.61
C ILE A 440 22.73 10.78 -8.07
N GLY A 441 22.36 12.00 -8.43
CA GLY A 441 22.48 12.57 -9.77
C GLY A 441 21.14 13.03 -10.33
N ARG A 442 20.85 14.33 -10.21
CA ARG A 442 19.55 14.95 -10.54
C ARG A 442 19.04 14.60 -11.94
N ASP A 443 19.90 14.65 -12.96
CA ASP A 443 19.51 14.34 -14.33
C ASP A 443 19.09 12.88 -14.51
N GLN A 444 19.77 11.95 -13.84
CA GLN A 444 19.41 10.54 -13.83
C GLN A 444 18.08 10.31 -13.10
N GLN A 445 17.93 10.88 -11.91
CA GLN A 445 16.70 10.79 -11.13
C GLN A 445 15.51 11.39 -11.88
N LYS A 446 15.71 12.53 -12.56
CA LYS A 446 14.68 13.15 -13.41
C LYS A 446 14.23 12.20 -14.54
N ALA A 447 15.17 11.61 -15.24
CA ALA A 447 14.85 10.68 -16.32
C ALA A 447 14.04 9.46 -15.81
N LEU A 448 14.46 8.88 -14.67
CA LEU A 448 13.79 7.75 -14.06
C LEU A 448 12.40 8.12 -13.50
N TYR A 449 12.26 9.30 -12.88
CA TYR A 449 10.98 9.78 -12.38
C TYR A 449 9.99 10.00 -13.52
N ARG A 450 10.40 10.71 -14.59
CA ARG A 450 9.56 10.92 -15.78
C ARG A 450 9.07 9.59 -16.36
N GLN A 451 9.99 8.63 -16.51
CA GLN A 451 9.64 7.28 -16.98
C GLN A 451 8.64 6.59 -16.03
N SER A 452 8.82 6.69 -14.71
CA SER A 452 7.95 6.04 -13.72
C SER A 452 6.52 6.58 -13.70
N ILE A 453 6.31 7.82 -14.14
CA ILE A 453 5.00 8.47 -14.23
C ILE A 453 4.46 8.57 -15.67
N GLY A 454 5.08 7.85 -16.63
CA GLY A 454 4.62 7.76 -18.01
C GLY A 454 4.95 8.98 -18.88
N LEU A 455 5.91 9.83 -18.48
CA LEU A 455 6.43 10.92 -19.30
C LEU A 455 7.69 10.47 -20.06
N GLU A 456 7.80 10.89 -21.33
CA GLU A 456 9.00 10.63 -22.17
C GLU A 456 10.23 11.45 -21.73
#